data_37f1b5e37b63030c49a81285101816e8
#
_entry.id   37f1b5e37b63030c49a81285101816e8
#
_cell.length_a   1.000
_cell.length_b   1.000
_cell.length_c   1.000
_cell.angle_alpha   90.00
_cell.angle_beta   90.00
_cell.angle_gamma   90.00
#
_symmetry.space_group_name_H-M   'P 1'
#
loop_
_entity.id
_entity.type
_entity.pdbx_description
1 polymer ?
#
loop_
_entity_poly.entity_id
_entity_poly.type
_entity_poly.pdbx_seq_one_letter_code
_entity_poly.pdbx_strand_id
1 'polypeptide(L)' 'MKLYAITPGQCRAARALLDLTQPELAELAGLGLSTIVDFEKSRRDISQDAAVAIQGALENAGVKFIAKNGAGPGVRLLK' A
#
# COMPACT_ATOMS: atom_id res chain seq x y z
N MET A 1 8.83 16.60 0.47
CA MET A 1 9.37 15.27 0.17
C MET A 1 8.39 14.22 0.69
N LYS A 2 8.13 13.18 -0.11
CA LYS A 2 7.28 12.08 0.31
C LYS A 2 8.08 11.12 1.18
N LEU A 3 7.52 10.73 2.34
CA LEU A 3 8.15 9.74 3.21
C LEU A 3 7.80 8.32 2.81
N TYR A 4 6.71 8.14 2.07
CA TYR A 4 6.34 6.82 1.58
C TYR A 4 6.88 6.62 0.18
N ALA A 5 7.14 5.38 -0.16
CA ALA A 5 7.73 5.03 -1.45
C ALA A 5 6.92 4.01 -2.23
N ILE A 6 5.68 3.73 -1.82
CA ILE A 6 4.88 2.73 -2.52
C ILE A 6 3.97 3.39 -3.55
N THR A 7 3.71 2.65 -4.63
CA THR A 7 2.80 3.07 -5.69
C THR A 7 1.46 2.39 -5.50
N PRO A 8 0.39 2.89 -6.17
CA PRO A 8 -0.89 2.18 -6.18
C PRO A 8 -0.76 0.72 -6.62
N GLY A 9 0.08 0.45 -7.62
CA GLY A 9 0.30 -0.92 -8.09
C GLY A 9 0.92 -1.81 -7.01
N GLN A 10 1.89 -1.29 -6.29
CA GLN A 10 2.48 -2.03 -5.18
C GLN A 10 1.46 -2.33 -4.09
N CYS A 11 0.55 -1.39 -3.82
CA CYS A 11 -0.51 -1.60 -2.83
C CYS A 11 -1.43 -2.75 -3.25
N ARG A 12 -1.89 -2.75 -4.50
CA ARG A 12 -2.75 -3.82 -5.02
C ARG A 12 -2.03 -5.17 -4.98
N ALA A 13 -0.76 -5.19 -5.39
CA ALA A 13 0.04 -6.42 -5.41
C ALA A 13 0.25 -6.96 -3.99
N ALA A 14 0.52 -6.08 -3.03
CA ALA A 14 0.69 -6.47 -1.64
C ALA A 14 -0.58 -7.08 -1.07
N ARG A 15 -1.74 -6.45 -1.37
CA ARG A 15 -3.02 -7.00 -0.94
C ARG A 15 -3.24 -8.41 -1.52
N ALA A 16 -2.91 -8.57 -2.80
CA ALA A 16 -3.07 -9.86 -3.45
C ALA A 16 -2.18 -10.93 -2.81
N LEU A 17 -0.95 -10.59 -2.51
CA LEU A 17 -0.02 -11.51 -1.84
C LEU A 17 -0.50 -11.91 -0.46
N LEU A 18 -1.18 -11.01 0.25
CA LEU A 18 -1.66 -11.23 1.61
C LEU A 18 -3.11 -11.70 1.66
N ASP A 19 -3.76 -11.82 0.50
CA ASP A 19 -5.19 -12.16 0.42
C ASP A 19 -6.07 -11.18 1.18
N LEU A 20 -5.70 -9.90 1.16
CA LEU A 20 -6.47 -8.85 1.82
C LEU A 20 -7.41 -8.16 0.83
N THR A 21 -8.63 -7.91 1.28
CA THR A 21 -9.57 -7.07 0.53
C THR A 21 -9.28 -5.60 0.85
N GLN A 22 -9.84 -4.70 0.03
CA GLN A 22 -9.72 -3.27 0.30
C GLN A 22 -10.32 -2.88 1.65
N PRO A 23 -11.52 -3.37 2.04
CA PRO A 23 -12.05 -3.07 3.37
C PRO A 23 -11.15 -3.57 4.50
N GLU A 24 -10.56 -4.75 4.35
CA GLU A 24 -9.65 -5.27 5.35
C GLU A 24 -8.40 -4.41 5.51
N LEU A 25 -7.83 -3.96 4.38
CA LEU A 25 -6.70 -3.05 4.44
C LEU A 25 -7.08 -1.72 5.09
N ALA A 26 -8.24 -1.19 4.74
CA ALA A 26 -8.72 0.06 5.35
C ALA A 26 -8.79 -0.07 6.87
N GLU A 27 -9.32 -1.18 7.35
CA GLU A 27 -9.42 -1.43 8.78
C GLU A 27 -8.03 -1.51 9.42
N LEU A 28 -7.11 -2.26 8.83
CA LEU A 28 -5.76 -2.39 9.36
C LEU A 28 -5.00 -1.07 9.37
N ALA A 29 -5.24 -0.23 8.39
CA ALA A 29 -4.58 1.07 8.29
C ALA A 29 -5.29 2.18 9.10
N GLY A 30 -6.49 1.90 9.61
CA GLY A 30 -7.28 2.89 10.32
C GLY A 30 -7.81 4.00 9.41
N LEU A 31 -8.14 3.67 8.17
CA LEU A 31 -8.59 4.61 7.15
C LEU A 31 -9.94 4.21 6.60
N GLY A 32 -10.62 5.18 5.98
CA GLY A 32 -11.85 4.88 5.28
C GLY A 32 -11.59 4.09 4.00
N LEU A 33 -12.58 3.29 3.61
CA LEU A 33 -12.48 2.48 2.39
C LEU A 33 -12.23 3.34 1.15
N SER A 34 -12.91 4.49 1.07
CA SER A 34 -12.76 5.40 -0.09
C SER A 34 -11.31 5.87 -0.27
N THR A 35 -10.57 6.05 0.82
CA THR A 35 -9.17 6.45 0.74
C THR A 35 -8.33 5.36 0.07
N ILE A 36 -8.57 4.11 0.42
CA ILE A 36 -7.87 2.97 -0.19
C ILE A 36 -8.22 2.87 -1.68
N VAL A 37 -9.51 2.94 -2.01
CA VAL A 37 -9.98 2.86 -3.39
C VAL A 37 -9.37 3.98 -4.23
N ASP A 38 -9.43 5.21 -3.74
CA ASP A 38 -8.92 6.37 -4.47
C ASP A 38 -7.40 6.26 -4.69
N PHE A 39 -6.67 5.82 -3.68
CA PHE A 39 -5.23 5.62 -3.82
C PHE A 39 -4.91 4.56 -4.88
N GLU A 40 -5.56 3.40 -4.78
CA GLU A 40 -5.26 2.29 -5.70
C GLU A 40 -5.66 2.57 -7.14
N LYS A 41 -6.63 3.42 -7.36
CA LYS A 41 -7.08 3.81 -8.70
C LYS A 41 -6.46 5.12 -9.18
N SER A 42 -5.58 5.70 -8.38
CA SER A 42 -4.94 6.98 -8.68
C SER A 42 -5.95 8.10 -8.97
N ARG A 43 -7.11 8.07 -8.27
CA ARG A 43 -8.17 9.08 -8.49
C ARG A 43 -7.82 10.41 -7.87
N ARG A 44 -7.04 10.41 -6.81
CA ARG A 44 -6.58 11.62 -6.16
C ARG A 44 -5.35 11.30 -5.32
N ASP A 45 -4.59 12.33 -5.00
CA ASP A 45 -3.50 12.17 -4.04
C ASP A 45 -4.08 12.06 -2.64
N ILE A 46 -3.59 11.11 -1.88
CA ILE A 46 -3.96 10.98 -0.48
C ILE A 46 -2.91 11.68 0.38
N SER A 47 -3.24 11.97 1.63
CA SER A 47 -2.28 12.59 2.53
C SER A 47 -1.07 11.68 2.75
N GLN A 48 0.05 12.28 3.09
CA GLN A 48 1.24 11.51 3.40
C GLN A 48 1.01 10.60 4.61
N ASP A 49 0.29 11.08 5.61
CA ASP A 49 -0.04 10.27 6.79
C ASP A 49 -0.85 9.04 6.39
N ALA A 50 -1.83 9.19 5.49
CA ALA A 50 -2.61 8.07 5.02
C ALA A 50 -1.75 7.06 4.25
N ALA A 51 -0.86 7.56 3.38
CA ALA A 51 0.03 6.68 2.62
C ALA A 51 0.98 5.91 3.53
N VAL A 52 1.53 6.57 4.55
CA VAL A 52 2.40 5.92 5.53
C VAL A 52 1.63 4.86 6.31
N ALA A 53 0.37 5.14 6.66
CA ALA A 53 -0.48 4.18 7.37
C ALA A 53 -0.75 2.93 6.50
N ILE A 54 -1.00 3.12 5.21
CA ILE A 54 -1.21 2.00 4.29
C ILE A 54 0.06 1.15 4.19
N GLN A 55 1.19 1.80 3.97
CA GLN A 55 2.47 1.10 3.86
C GLN A 55 2.78 0.31 5.14
N GLY A 56 2.64 0.94 6.28
CA GLY A 56 2.90 0.31 7.57
C GLY A 56 1.99 -0.88 7.83
N ALA A 57 0.69 -0.76 7.50
CA ALA A 57 -0.26 -1.84 7.67
C ALA A 57 0.13 -3.07 6.84
N LEU A 58 0.53 -2.84 5.59
CA LEU A 58 0.92 -3.93 4.69
C LEU A 58 2.25 -4.57 5.14
N GLU A 59 3.21 -3.74 5.55
CA GLU A 59 4.48 -4.26 6.05
C GLU A 59 4.28 -5.10 7.31
N ASN A 60 3.45 -4.62 8.22
CA ASN A 60 3.13 -5.38 9.44
C ASN A 60 2.41 -6.68 9.12
N ALA A 61 1.65 -6.73 8.03
CA ALA A 61 0.94 -7.93 7.61
C ALA A 61 1.85 -8.96 6.93
N GLY A 62 3.09 -8.59 6.56
CA GLY A 62 4.07 -9.56 6.12
C GLY A 62 4.65 -9.37 4.73
N VAL A 63 4.70 -8.14 4.22
CA VAL A 63 5.37 -7.87 2.93
C VAL A 63 6.51 -6.88 3.11
N LYS A 64 7.43 -6.92 2.16
CA LYS A 64 8.49 -5.93 2.03
C LYS A 64 8.36 -5.25 0.68
N PHE A 65 8.35 -3.93 0.67
CA PHE A 65 8.31 -3.16 -0.57
C PHE A 65 9.70 -2.98 -1.13
N ILE A 66 9.80 -3.11 -2.45
CA ILE A 66 11.06 -2.96 -3.17
C ILE A 66 10.97 -1.67 -3.97
N ALA A 67 11.84 -0.72 -3.66
CA ALA A 67 11.86 0.55 -4.34
C ALA A 67 12.35 0.37 -5.78
N LYS A 68 11.95 1.29 -6.64
CA LYS A 68 12.44 1.33 -8.02
C LYS A 68 13.95 1.47 -7.98
N ASN A 69 14.64 0.52 -8.61
CA ASN A 69 16.10 0.46 -8.57
C ASN A 69 16.61 -0.25 -9.81
N GLY A 70 16.65 0.44 -10.94
CA GLY A 70 17.06 -0.14 -12.22
C GLY A 70 15.97 -1.01 -12.85
N ALA A 71 14.96 -1.35 -12.10
CA ALA A 71 13.77 -2.06 -12.54
C ALA A 71 12.56 -1.37 -11.89
N GLY A 72 11.36 -1.76 -12.23
CA GLY A 72 10.17 -1.18 -11.63
C GLY A 72 10.06 -1.50 -10.14
N PRO A 73 9.26 -0.72 -9.40
CA PRO A 73 9.02 -1.01 -7.99
C PRO A 73 8.30 -2.34 -7.82
N GLY A 74 8.56 -3.02 -6.70
CA GLY A 74 7.99 -4.34 -6.46
C GLY A 74 7.57 -4.53 -5.02
N VAL A 75 7.12 -5.75 -4.72
CA VAL A 75 6.76 -6.16 -3.37
C VAL A 75 7.03 -7.64 -3.23
N ARG A 76 7.44 -8.04 -2.04
CA ARG A 76 7.79 -9.42 -1.73
C ARG A 76 7.07 -9.86 -0.45
N LEU A 77 6.51 -11.08 -0.49
CA LEU A 77 5.99 -11.71 0.71
C LEU A 77 7.17 -12.19 1.56
N LEU A 78 7.11 -11.95 2.87
CA LEU A 78 8.20 -12.29 3.78
C LEU A 78 8.16 -13.72 4.32
N LYS A 79 7.31 -14.55 3.79
CA LYS A 79 7.21 -15.95 4.23
C LYS A 79 7.44 -16.89 3.10
#